data_45730bd28d1f399779f1371cb6d29147
#
_entry.id   45730bd28d1f399779f1371cb6d29147
#
_cell.length_a   1.000
_cell.length_b   1.000
_cell.length_c   1.000
_cell.angle_alpha   90.00
_cell.angle_beta   90.00
_cell.angle_gamma   90.00
#
_symmetry.space_group_name_H-M   'P 1'
#
loop_
_entity.id
_entity.type
_entity.pdbx_description
1 polymer ?
#
loop_
_entity_poly.entity_id
_entity_poly.type
_entity_poly.pdbx_seq_one_letter_code
_entity_poly.pdbx_strand_id
1 'polypeptide(L)'
;MRMAEESAKIIYEYTDAQALEDGFLAEVSCGAVNRVTSAVFYNYARPMENLPEGEVRFDITPLTATIRAVLGETPDEDGWRKSTYEGKELWLVPNEVQGLTLMFPSDY
;
A
#
# COMPACT_ATOMS: atom_id res chain seq x y z
N MET A 1 -1.50 1.91 24.66
CA MET A 1 -1.64 1.44 23.28
C MET A 1 -2.67 2.25 22.54
N ARG A 2 -2.40 2.53 21.33
CA ARG A 2 -3.28 3.34 20.51
C ARG A 2 -4.51 2.57 20.10
N MET A 3 -5.56 3.29 19.91
CA MET A 3 -6.87 2.71 19.65
C MET A 3 -7.20 2.80 18.16
N ALA A 4 -8.44 2.44 17.82
CA ALA A 4 -8.89 2.46 16.44
C ALA A 4 -8.77 3.84 15.81
N GLU A 5 -8.98 4.89 16.57
CA GLU A 5 -8.86 6.24 16.01
C GLU A 5 -7.45 6.55 15.58
N GLU A 6 -6.49 5.81 16.09
CA GLU A 6 -5.09 5.97 15.69
C GLU A 6 -4.78 5.30 14.38
N SER A 7 -5.62 4.37 13.94
CA SER A 7 -5.37 3.66 12.70
C SER A 7 -5.26 4.60 11.52
N ALA A 8 -6.06 5.65 11.49
CA ALA A 8 -6.03 6.61 10.40
C ALA A 8 -4.75 7.42 10.37
N LYS A 9 -3.97 7.40 11.47
CA LYS A 9 -2.75 8.18 11.58
C LYS A 9 -1.50 7.33 11.57
N ILE A 10 -1.61 6.05 11.30
CA ILE A 10 -0.45 5.14 11.36
C ILE A 10 0.67 5.65 10.48
N ILE A 11 0.35 6.15 9.28
CA ILE A 11 1.37 6.61 8.34
C ILE A 11 2.14 7.81 8.90
N TYR A 12 1.48 8.68 9.66
CA TYR A 12 2.14 9.83 10.26
C TYR A 12 2.94 9.50 11.50
N GLU A 13 2.39 8.61 12.33
CA GLU A 13 2.91 8.43 13.68
C GLU A 13 3.98 7.37 13.77
N TYR A 14 4.04 6.48 12.78
CA TYR A 14 5.04 5.44 12.73
C TYR A 14 6.14 5.83 11.77
N THR A 15 7.39 5.51 12.11
CA THR A 15 8.44 5.58 11.10
C THR A 15 8.18 4.49 10.07
N ASP A 16 8.78 4.63 8.89
CA ASP A 16 8.66 3.61 7.86
C ASP A 16 9.14 2.26 8.36
N ALA A 17 10.28 2.24 9.05
CA ALA A 17 10.83 0.99 9.57
C ALA A 17 9.89 0.33 10.57
N GLN A 18 9.29 1.12 11.46
CA GLN A 18 8.35 0.59 12.44
C GLN A 18 7.09 0.04 11.77
N ALA A 19 6.60 0.75 10.76
CA ALA A 19 5.39 0.32 10.06
C ALA A 19 5.62 -0.99 9.30
N LEU A 20 6.80 -1.16 8.72
CA LEU A 20 7.14 -2.42 8.07
C LEU A 20 7.25 -3.55 9.09
N GLU A 21 7.93 -3.29 10.19
CA GLU A 21 8.12 -4.29 11.23
C GLU A 21 6.81 -4.72 11.85
N ASP A 22 5.90 -3.78 12.06
CA ASP A 22 4.61 -4.06 12.68
C ASP A 22 3.57 -4.57 11.69
N GLY A 23 3.92 -4.68 10.42
CA GLY A 23 3.01 -5.25 9.42
C GLY A 23 1.97 -4.28 8.89
N PHE A 24 2.14 -2.97 9.08
CA PHE A 24 1.22 -1.98 8.52
C PHE A 24 1.58 -1.60 7.09
N LEU A 25 2.84 -1.79 6.71
CA LEU A 25 3.32 -1.52 5.36
C LEU A 25 4.00 -2.75 4.80
N ALA A 26 4.00 -2.88 3.49
CA ALA A 26 4.76 -3.90 2.79
C ALA A 26 5.62 -3.22 1.73
N GLU A 27 6.79 -3.79 1.47
CA GLU A 27 7.68 -3.30 0.43
C GLU A 27 7.23 -3.80 -0.93
N VAL A 28 7.25 -2.91 -1.92
CA VAL A 28 7.01 -3.28 -3.30
C VAL A 28 8.02 -2.55 -4.17
N SER A 29 8.13 -2.97 -5.41
CA SER A 29 9.02 -2.33 -6.36
C SER A 29 8.25 -2.18 -7.67
N CYS A 30 7.63 -1.03 -7.85
CA CYS A 30 6.84 -0.77 -9.04
C CYS A 30 6.97 0.72 -9.39
N GLY A 31 7.98 1.04 -10.20
CA GLY A 31 8.26 2.43 -10.53
C GLY A 31 8.59 3.22 -9.27
N ALA A 32 7.94 4.35 -9.09
CA ALA A 32 8.16 5.20 -7.92
C ALA A 32 7.49 4.66 -6.67
N VAL A 33 6.64 3.64 -6.77
CA VAL A 33 5.92 3.09 -5.63
C VAL A 33 6.79 2.04 -4.95
N ASN A 34 7.14 2.30 -3.70
CA ASN A 34 8.00 1.39 -2.95
C ASN A 34 7.32 0.87 -1.67
N ARG A 35 6.10 1.32 -1.38
CA ARG A 35 5.36 0.86 -0.20
C ARG A 35 3.89 0.73 -0.55
N VAL A 36 3.22 -0.26 0.05
CA VAL A 36 1.76 -0.34 0.07
C VAL A 36 1.34 -0.62 1.50
N THR A 37 0.15 -0.17 1.88
CA THR A 37 -0.37 -0.54 3.19
C THR A 37 -0.75 -2.02 3.16
N SER A 38 -0.76 -2.66 4.33
CA SER A 38 -1.14 -4.06 4.39
C SER A 38 -2.58 -4.26 3.92
N ALA A 39 -3.47 -3.30 4.19
CA ALA A 39 -4.85 -3.40 3.72
C ALA A 39 -4.90 -3.48 2.19
N VAL A 40 -4.12 -2.63 1.50
CA VAL A 40 -4.05 -2.67 0.04
C VAL A 40 -3.44 -3.98 -0.43
N PHE A 41 -2.36 -4.41 0.22
CA PHE A 41 -1.70 -5.65 -0.16
C PHE A 41 -2.68 -6.83 -0.13
N TYR A 42 -3.37 -7.00 1.00
CA TYR A 42 -4.27 -8.15 1.14
C TYR A 42 -5.54 -8.03 0.31
N ASN A 43 -5.86 -6.83 -0.16
CA ASN A 43 -7.00 -6.65 -1.04
C ASN A 43 -6.70 -7.08 -2.47
N TYR A 44 -5.48 -6.82 -2.94
CA TYR A 44 -5.16 -7.00 -4.36
C TYR A 44 -4.18 -8.13 -4.64
N ALA A 45 -3.28 -8.45 -3.72
CA ALA A 45 -2.42 -9.63 -3.89
C ALA A 45 -3.26 -10.88 -3.68
N ARG A 46 -2.94 -11.96 -4.41
CA ARG A 46 -3.70 -13.21 -4.33
C ARG A 46 -2.82 -14.30 -3.75
N PRO A 47 -3.26 -14.97 -2.70
CA PRO A 47 -2.47 -16.08 -2.16
C PRO A 47 -2.38 -17.20 -3.19
N MET A 48 -1.20 -17.77 -3.32
CA MET A 48 -0.97 -18.89 -4.21
C MET A 48 -1.28 -20.19 -3.49
N GLU A 49 -1.77 -21.18 -4.25
CA GLU A 49 -2.19 -22.46 -3.68
C GLU A 49 -1.26 -23.55 -4.14
N ASN A 50 -1.39 -24.71 -3.51
CA ASN A 50 -0.63 -25.91 -3.88
C ASN A 50 0.87 -25.74 -3.69
N LEU A 51 1.24 -24.99 -2.64
CA LEU A 51 2.63 -24.80 -2.29
C LEU A 51 3.07 -25.85 -1.29
N PRO A 52 4.40 -26.12 -1.20
CA PRO A 52 4.91 -26.99 -0.16
C PRO A 52 4.49 -26.53 1.23
N GLU A 53 4.39 -27.47 2.15
CA GLU A 53 3.97 -27.17 3.50
C GLU A 53 4.89 -26.11 4.12
N GLY A 54 4.29 -25.13 4.77
CA GLY A 54 5.03 -24.06 5.42
C GLY A 54 5.42 -22.92 4.49
N GLU A 55 5.16 -23.05 3.20
CA GLU A 55 5.51 -21.99 2.24
C GLU A 55 4.29 -21.11 1.97
N VAL A 56 4.51 -19.79 1.96
CA VAL A 56 3.46 -18.81 1.69
C VAL A 56 3.96 -17.89 0.59
N ARG A 57 3.18 -17.76 -0.47
CA ARG A 57 3.51 -16.86 -1.58
C ARG A 57 2.26 -16.18 -2.07
N PHE A 58 2.44 -15.02 -2.66
CA PHE A 58 1.35 -14.24 -3.23
C PHE A 58 1.64 -13.94 -4.69
N ASP A 59 0.59 -14.01 -5.50
CA ASP A 59 0.63 -13.50 -6.86
C ASP A 59 0.34 -12.01 -6.76
N ILE A 60 1.32 -11.17 -7.09
CA ILE A 60 1.17 -9.72 -6.98
C ILE A 60 0.78 -9.08 -8.29
N THR A 61 0.45 -9.87 -9.31
CA THR A 61 0.05 -9.32 -10.60
C THR A 61 -1.15 -8.37 -10.49
N PRO A 62 -2.22 -8.72 -9.74
CA PRO A 62 -3.33 -7.78 -9.59
C PRO A 62 -2.94 -6.52 -8.82
N LEU A 63 -2.05 -6.67 -7.83
CA LEU A 63 -1.57 -5.52 -7.07
C LEU A 63 -0.76 -4.59 -7.97
N THR A 64 0.13 -5.15 -8.79
CA THR A 64 0.93 -4.36 -9.72
C THR A 64 0.05 -3.61 -10.71
N ALA A 65 -1.00 -4.26 -11.22
CA ALA A 65 -1.93 -3.61 -12.14
C ALA A 65 -2.62 -2.43 -11.46
N THR A 66 -3.01 -2.60 -10.19
CA THR A 66 -3.64 -1.54 -9.42
C THR A 66 -2.68 -0.38 -9.23
N ILE A 67 -1.42 -0.66 -8.85
CA ILE A 67 -0.41 0.37 -8.68
C ILE A 67 -0.24 1.17 -9.95
N ARG A 68 -0.13 0.50 -11.10
CA ARG A 68 0.07 1.17 -12.38
C ARG A 68 -1.12 2.03 -12.76
N ALA A 69 -2.32 1.58 -12.45
CA ALA A 69 -3.51 2.36 -12.75
C ALA A 69 -3.51 3.69 -11.98
N VAL A 70 -3.14 3.66 -10.71
CA VAL A 70 -3.12 4.88 -9.91
C VAL A 70 -1.92 5.76 -10.27
N LEU A 71 -0.79 5.15 -10.62
CA LEU A 71 0.37 5.92 -11.10
C LEU A 71 0.06 6.71 -12.37
N GLY A 72 -0.93 6.28 -13.14
CA GLY A 72 -1.33 6.99 -14.35
C GLY A 72 -2.09 8.27 -14.08
N GLU A 73 -2.50 8.51 -12.83
CA GLU A 73 -3.22 9.74 -12.49
C GLU A 73 -2.25 10.90 -12.38
N THR A 74 -2.77 12.11 -12.64
CA THR A 74 -1.97 13.32 -12.50
C THR A 74 -1.83 13.65 -11.02
N PRO A 75 -0.60 13.88 -10.52
CA PRO A 75 -0.44 14.26 -9.13
C PRO A 75 -0.98 15.67 -8.88
N ASP A 76 -1.48 15.90 -7.66
CA ASP A 76 -1.88 17.23 -7.24
C ASP A 76 -0.62 18.02 -6.83
N GLU A 77 -0.82 19.21 -6.30
CA GLU A 77 0.32 20.07 -5.98
C GLU A 77 1.17 19.56 -4.83
N ASP A 78 0.63 18.62 -4.04
CA ASP A 78 1.39 17.99 -2.97
C ASP A 78 2.05 16.69 -3.43
N GLY A 79 1.86 16.32 -4.69
CA GLY A 79 2.41 15.10 -5.22
C GLY A 79 1.56 13.87 -4.96
N TRP A 80 0.35 14.05 -4.45
CA TRP A 80 -0.57 12.95 -4.19
C TRP A 80 -1.35 12.62 -5.45
N ARG A 81 -1.59 11.34 -5.67
CA ARG A 81 -2.48 10.88 -6.74
C ARG A 81 -3.65 10.18 -6.11
N LYS A 82 -4.85 10.53 -6.56
CA LYS A 82 -6.09 9.94 -6.05
C LYS A 82 -6.86 9.37 -7.22
N SER A 83 -7.37 8.16 -7.04
CA SER A 83 -8.06 7.45 -8.10
C SER A 83 -9.12 6.54 -7.52
N THR A 84 -10.05 6.12 -8.37
CA THR A 84 -10.99 5.07 -8.04
C THR A 84 -10.67 3.89 -8.94
N TYR A 85 -10.42 2.73 -8.34
CA TYR A 85 -10.06 1.53 -9.07
C TYR A 85 -10.94 0.39 -8.57
N GLU A 86 -11.68 -0.21 -9.50
CA GLU A 86 -12.59 -1.31 -9.17
C GLU A 86 -13.52 -0.95 -8.03
N GLY A 87 -14.03 0.28 -8.06
CA GLY A 87 -15.00 0.75 -7.08
C GLY A 87 -14.43 1.21 -5.75
N LYS A 88 -13.12 1.18 -5.59
CA LYS A 88 -12.48 1.60 -4.34
C LYS A 88 -11.59 2.79 -4.60
N GLU A 89 -11.65 3.75 -3.67
CA GLU A 89 -10.77 4.91 -3.74
C GLU A 89 -9.38 4.54 -3.26
N LEU A 90 -8.37 4.99 -3.98
CA LEU A 90 -6.97 4.70 -3.65
C LEU A 90 -6.17 5.98 -3.77
N TRP A 91 -5.21 6.14 -2.88
CA TRP A 91 -4.31 7.29 -2.85
C TRP A 91 -2.88 6.82 -2.99
N LEU A 92 -2.08 7.53 -3.79
CA LEU A 92 -0.62 7.40 -3.79
C LEU A 92 -0.05 8.65 -3.13
N VAL A 93 0.68 8.45 -2.06
CA VAL A 93 1.13 9.54 -1.19
C VAL A 93 2.65 9.47 -1.07
N PRO A 94 3.36 10.60 -1.22
CA PRO A 94 4.82 10.60 -1.00
C PRO A 94 5.16 10.14 0.40
N ASN A 95 6.26 9.40 0.51
CA ASN A 95 6.68 8.84 1.80
C ASN A 95 8.10 9.32 2.15
N GLU A 96 8.54 8.95 3.36
CA GLU A 96 9.83 9.42 3.87
C GLU A 96 11.01 8.63 3.30
N VAL A 97 10.76 7.58 2.54
CA VAL A 97 11.82 6.76 1.95
C VAL A 97 11.91 6.98 0.44
N GLN A 98 11.60 8.19 0.01
CA GLN A 98 11.83 8.68 -1.34
C GLN A 98 11.04 7.92 -2.39
N GLY A 99 9.80 7.61 -2.06
CA GLY A 99 8.90 6.95 -2.99
C GLY A 99 7.47 7.32 -2.70
N LEU A 100 6.58 6.47 -3.17
CA LEU A 100 5.14 6.65 -2.98
C LEU A 100 4.58 5.42 -2.27
N THR A 101 3.58 5.67 -1.42
CA THR A 101 2.85 4.60 -0.73
C THR A 101 1.44 4.54 -1.29
N LEU A 102 1.01 3.36 -1.70
CA LEU A 102 -0.37 3.14 -2.12
C LEU A 102 -1.19 2.74 -0.91
N MET A 103 -2.31 3.41 -0.70
CA MET A 103 -3.13 3.21 0.48
C MET A 103 -4.59 3.46 0.16
N PHE A 104 -5.47 2.93 1.03
CA PHE A 104 -6.85 3.38 1.05
C PHE A 104 -6.91 4.67 1.86
N PRO A 105 -7.90 5.54 1.60
CA PRO A 105 -8.04 6.77 2.41
C PRO A 105 -8.12 6.49 3.90
N SER A 106 -8.72 5.37 4.30
CA SER A 106 -8.85 5.03 5.72
C SER A 106 -7.52 4.64 6.35
N ASP A 107 -6.49 4.40 5.56
CA ASP A 107 -5.16 4.07 6.09
C ASP A 107 -4.38 5.33 6.46
N TYR A 108 -4.82 6.46 5.98
CA TYR A 108 -4.14 7.72 6.22
C TYR A 108 -4.59 8.32 7.54
#